data_b3c2758f61d509634ac34265b1b8ba94
#
_entry.id   b3c2758f61d509634ac34265b1b8ba94
#
_cell.length_a   1.000
_cell.length_b   1.000
_cell.length_c   1.000
_cell.angle_alpha   90.00
_cell.angle_beta   90.00
_cell.angle_gamma   90.00
#
_symmetry.space_group_name_H-M   'P 1'
#
loop_
_entity.id
_entity.type
_entity.pdbx_description
1 polymer ?
#
loop_
_entity_poly.entity_id
_entity_poly.type
_entity_poly.pdbx_seq_one_letter_code
_entity_poly.pdbx_strand_id
1 'polypeptide(L)'
;RPPTDQSSSQGSEGEQSSHQQQPDTDVATATKSIYGTDLTGCSNTINSFDSPPLPMEMLVHIEPMGNMGGRSGHITPTDHLYINAISTGPKSVPVLAIADGYLVKLKRRPDREGQPDWRAVIEHSCSLFSWYIHWDTPSEAILQQVTLDSSGTWFGRMPVKSGDTVGYVGEPLTHQQADTDS
;
A
#
# COMPACT_ATOMS: atom_id res chain seq x y z
N ARG A 1 -62.92 -26.92 19.47
CA ARG A 1 -62.57 -28.34 19.14
C ARG A 1 -61.70 -28.36 17.93
N PRO A 2 -60.58 -29.09 17.98
CA PRO A 2 -59.71 -29.31 16.80
C PRO A 2 -60.19 -30.52 16.01
N PRO A 3 -59.55 -30.73 14.87
CA PRO A 3 -58.86 -32.00 14.70
C PRO A 3 -57.41 -31.85 14.27
N THR A 4 -56.66 -32.68 14.92
CA THR A 4 -55.40 -33.33 14.52
C THR A 4 -55.39 -33.76 13.10
N ASP A 5 -54.26 -33.56 12.41
CA ASP A 5 -53.75 -34.64 11.55
C ASP A 5 -52.18 -34.63 11.55
N GLN A 6 -51.70 -35.82 11.66
CA GLN A 6 -50.28 -36.22 11.63
C GLN A 6 -49.87 -36.37 10.16
N SER A 7 -48.66 -35.97 9.83
CA SER A 7 -47.88 -36.75 8.86
C SER A 7 -46.40 -36.38 8.85
N SER A 8 -45.66 -37.38 9.29
CA SER A 8 -44.41 -37.92 8.74
C SER A 8 -43.25 -36.97 8.41
N SER A 9 -42.27 -37.14 9.28
CA SER A 9 -40.82 -37.12 9.07
C SER A 9 -40.35 -37.48 7.64
N GLN A 10 -39.51 -36.63 7.08
CA GLN A 10 -38.42 -37.06 6.23
C GLN A 10 -37.17 -36.23 6.58
N GLY A 11 -36.16 -36.94 7.05
CA GLY A 11 -34.85 -36.43 7.29
C GLY A 11 -34.21 -36.01 5.97
N SER A 12 -33.67 -34.83 5.96
CA SER A 12 -32.71 -34.36 4.95
C SER A 12 -31.35 -34.38 5.60
N GLU A 13 -30.57 -35.36 5.19
CA GLU A 13 -29.16 -35.48 5.53
C GLU A 13 -28.45 -34.23 5.07
N GLY A 14 -27.82 -33.52 6.03
CA GLY A 14 -26.94 -32.40 5.76
C GLY A 14 -25.69 -32.89 5.06
N GLU A 15 -25.53 -32.58 3.79
CA GLU A 15 -24.25 -32.63 3.11
C GLU A 15 -23.32 -31.61 3.80
N GLN A 16 -22.47 -32.11 4.65
CA GLN A 16 -21.27 -31.41 5.07
C GLN A 16 -20.36 -31.27 3.84
N SER A 17 -20.46 -30.14 3.17
CA SER A 17 -19.46 -29.69 2.21
C SER A 17 -18.16 -29.48 2.97
N SER A 18 -17.33 -30.52 2.97
CA SER A 18 -15.93 -30.40 3.38
C SER A 18 -15.23 -29.49 2.38
N HIS A 19 -15.09 -28.21 2.73
CA HIS A 19 -14.11 -27.34 2.09
C HIS A 19 -12.74 -27.94 2.38
N GLN A 20 -12.29 -28.82 1.50
CA GLN A 20 -10.87 -29.16 1.40
C GLN A 20 -10.16 -27.85 1.03
N GLN A 21 -9.47 -27.28 2.01
CA GLN A 21 -8.42 -26.32 1.73
C GLN A 21 -7.41 -27.01 0.82
N GLN A 22 -7.46 -26.63 -0.44
CA GLN A 22 -6.43 -26.97 -1.40
C GLN A 22 -5.12 -26.36 -0.86
N PRO A 23 -4.04 -27.10 -0.70
CA PRO A 23 -2.78 -26.52 -0.25
C PRO A 23 -2.32 -25.49 -1.28
N ASP A 24 -1.93 -24.31 -0.80
CA ASP A 24 -1.31 -23.21 -1.56
C ASP A 24 -0.01 -23.68 -2.22
N THR A 25 -0.12 -24.42 -3.31
CA THR A 25 1.05 -24.90 -4.08
C THR A 25 1.38 -24.00 -5.28
N ASP A 26 0.58 -22.97 -5.54
CA ASP A 26 0.77 -22.13 -6.74
C ASP A 26 1.58 -20.84 -6.53
N VAL A 27 2.00 -20.53 -5.30
CA VAL A 27 2.83 -19.35 -5.02
C VAL A 27 4.31 -19.56 -5.38
N ALA A 28 4.73 -20.80 -5.61
CA ALA A 28 6.14 -21.16 -5.79
C ALA A 28 6.69 -20.93 -7.22
N THR A 29 5.90 -20.51 -8.18
CA THR A 29 6.34 -20.40 -9.59
C THR A 29 6.37 -19.01 -10.19
N ALA A 30 5.92 -17.97 -9.50
CA ALA A 30 6.07 -16.61 -9.98
C ALA A 30 7.52 -16.15 -9.77
N THR A 31 8.31 -16.19 -10.82
CA THR A 31 9.70 -15.69 -10.79
C THR A 31 9.77 -14.17 -10.84
N LYS A 32 8.65 -13.49 -11.11
CA LYS A 32 8.57 -12.02 -11.18
C LYS A 32 7.30 -11.52 -10.48
N SER A 33 7.45 -10.42 -9.77
CA SER A 33 6.32 -9.68 -9.22
C SER A 33 5.47 -9.08 -10.32
N ILE A 34 4.25 -8.62 -9.96
CA ILE A 34 3.40 -7.81 -10.85
C ILE A 34 4.09 -6.53 -11.34
N TYR A 35 5.19 -6.12 -10.72
CA TYR A 35 6.03 -4.98 -11.11
C TYR A 35 7.23 -5.38 -11.96
N GLY A 36 7.34 -6.66 -12.34
CA GLY A 36 8.45 -7.18 -13.14
C GLY A 36 9.76 -7.38 -12.37
N THR A 37 9.77 -7.19 -11.05
CA THR A 37 10.93 -7.45 -10.21
C THR A 37 11.17 -8.94 -10.07
N ASP A 38 12.44 -9.34 -10.05
CA ASP A 38 12.83 -10.72 -9.78
C ASP A 38 12.55 -11.05 -8.31
N LEU A 39 11.70 -12.03 -8.08
CA LEU A 39 11.35 -12.52 -6.75
C LEU A 39 12.32 -13.58 -6.22
N THR A 40 13.39 -13.88 -6.94
CA THR A 40 14.40 -14.83 -6.49
C THR A 40 15.01 -14.34 -5.17
N GLY A 41 14.87 -15.15 -4.13
CA GLY A 41 15.41 -14.82 -2.81
C GLY A 41 14.55 -13.83 -1.99
N CYS A 42 13.32 -13.51 -2.41
CA CYS A 42 12.39 -12.83 -1.52
C CYS A 42 11.95 -13.75 -0.38
N SER A 43 11.58 -13.16 0.75
CA SER A 43 10.98 -13.90 1.88
C SER A 43 9.46 -13.86 1.78
N ASN A 44 8.79 -14.95 2.10
CA ASN A 44 7.33 -14.97 2.27
C ASN A 44 6.87 -14.48 3.64
N THR A 45 7.82 -14.18 4.53
CA THR A 45 7.51 -13.81 5.91
C THR A 45 7.80 -12.33 6.11
N ILE A 46 6.79 -11.59 6.45
CA ILE A 46 6.90 -10.30 7.15
C ILE A 46 6.46 -10.58 8.59
N ASN A 47 7.27 -10.19 9.54
CA ASN A 47 6.96 -10.44 10.95
C ASN A 47 6.15 -9.28 11.56
N SER A 48 6.38 -8.05 11.09
CA SER A 48 5.71 -6.84 11.59
C SER A 48 5.97 -5.65 10.66
N PHE A 49 5.14 -4.64 10.77
CA PHE A 49 5.47 -3.29 10.37
C PHE A 49 6.13 -2.62 11.56
N ASP A 50 7.42 -2.35 11.45
CA ASP A 50 8.24 -1.92 12.58
C ASP A 50 8.31 -0.40 12.73
N SER A 51 7.85 0.33 11.70
CA SER A 51 7.83 1.78 11.68
C SER A 51 6.49 2.32 11.14
N PRO A 52 5.99 3.42 11.69
CA PRO A 52 4.87 4.14 11.05
C PRO A 52 5.36 4.76 9.73
N PRO A 53 4.46 5.04 8.77
CA PRO A 53 4.80 5.64 7.47
C PRO A 53 5.27 7.11 7.57
N LEU A 54 5.05 7.75 8.72
CA LEU A 54 5.54 9.09 9.04
C LEU A 54 5.70 9.23 10.57
N PRO A 55 6.45 10.23 11.06
CA PRO A 55 6.55 10.48 12.49
C PRO A 55 5.19 10.69 13.14
N MET A 56 4.89 9.95 14.21
CA MET A 56 3.57 9.93 14.83
C MET A 56 3.15 11.30 15.39
N GLU A 57 4.10 12.13 15.78
CA GLU A 57 3.84 13.50 16.24
C GLU A 57 3.36 14.44 15.13
N MET A 58 3.57 14.05 13.89
CA MET A 58 3.10 14.79 12.71
C MET A 58 1.73 14.30 12.21
N LEU A 59 1.27 13.17 12.70
CA LEU A 59 -0.01 12.58 12.29
C LEU A 59 -1.19 13.43 12.77
N VAL A 60 -2.06 13.84 11.85
CA VAL A 60 -3.32 14.52 12.16
C VAL A 60 -4.46 13.52 12.25
N HIS A 61 -4.69 12.77 11.18
CA HIS A 61 -5.69 11.71 11.14
C HIS A 61 -5.44 10.75 9.98
N ILE A 62 -6.11 9.63 10.01
CA ILE A 62 -6.10 8.62 8.94
C ILE A 62 -7.52 8.48 8.41
N GLU A 63 -7.68 8.62 7.09
CA GLU A 63 -8.90 8.22 6.41
C GLU A 63 -8.74 6.75 6.00
N PRO A 64 -9.54 5.83 6.55
CA PRO A 64 -9.33 4.41 6.33
C PRO A 64 -9.73 3.98 4.92
N MET A 65 -9.19 2.84 4.48
CA MET A 65 -9.72 2.11 3.31
C MET A 65 -11.20 1.81 3.50
N GLY A 66 -11.92 1.68 2.38
CA GLY A 66 -13.36 1.41 2.40
C GLY A 66 -14.21 2.64 2.61
N ASN A 67 -13.65 3.83 2.62
CA ASN A 67 -14.39 5.07 2.74
C ASN A 67 -15.37 5.22 1.55
N MET A 68 -16.66 5.38 1.88
CA MET A 68 -17.74 5.58 0.90
C MET A 68 -17.95 7.05 0.56
N GLY A 69 -17.42 7.97 1.37
CA GLY A 69 -17.50 9.42 1.18
C GLY A 69 -16.37 9.99 0.35
N GLY A 70 -15.80 9.22 -0.56
CA GLY A 70 -14.63 9.60 -1.35
C GLY A 70 -14.74 10.97 -1.99
N ARG A 71 -13.60 11.68 -2.05
CA ARG A 71 -13.50 12.98 -2.74
C ARG A 71 -13.81 12.81 -4.22
N SER A 72 -14.19 13.90 -4.87
CA SER A 72 -14.47 13.92 -6.32
C SER A 72 -13.37 13.25 -7.14
N GLY A 73 -13.74 12.26 -7.94
CA GLY A 73 -12.82 11.50 -8.80
C GLY A 73 -12.32 10.17 -8.22
N HIS A 74 -12.67 9.83 -7.00
CA HIS A 74 -12.34 8.53 -6.42
C HIS A 74 -13.39 7.47 -6.72
N ILE A 75 -12.91 6.25 -6.97
CA ILE A 75 -13.77 5.06 -6.96
C ILE A 75 -14.06 4.72 -5.50
N THR A 76 -15.33 4.53 -5.17
CA THR A 76 -15.75 4.15 -3.82
C THR A 76 -16.30 2.73 -3.81
N PRO A 77 -16.03 1.94 -2.77
CA PRO A 77 -15.18 2.25 -1.60
C PRO A 77 -13.71 2.44 -1.99
N THR A 78 -12.98 3.30 -1.28
CA THR A 78 -11.56 3.54 -1.54
C THR A 78 -10.73 2.28 -1.23
N ASP A 79 -9.78 1.95 -2.10
CA ASP A 79 -8.89 0.80 -1.99
C ASP A 79 -7.54 1.13 -1.30
N HIS A 80 -7.40 2.35 -0.84
CA HIS A 80 -6.23 2.87 -0.16
C HIS A 80 -6.65 3.74 1.04
N LEU A 81 -5.69 4.06 1.88
CA LEU A 81 -5.92 4.97 3.01
C LEU A 81 -5.18 6.29 2.76
N TYR A 82 -5.67 7.36 3.37
CA TYR A 82 -5.00 8.64 3.41
C TYR A 82 -4.44 8.88 4.80
N ILE A 83 -3.18 9.28 4.87
CA ILE A 83 -2.51 9.68 6.10
C ILE A 83 -2.25 11.18 6.03
N ASN A 84 -2.96 11.91 6.85
CA ASN A 84 -2.89 13.36 6.89
C ASN A 84 -1.91 13.81 7.96
N ALA A 85 -0.96 14.65 7.59
CA ALA A 85 0.11 15.12 8.45
C ALA A 85 0.14 16.65 8.57
N ILE A 86 0.70 17.15 9.67
CA ILE A 86 1.01 18.57 9.83
C ILE A 86 2.26 18.87 9.00
N SER A 87 2.09 19.67 7.94
CA SER A 87 3.20 20.20 7.18
C SER A 87 3.48 21.66 7.57
N THR A 88 4.74 21.99 7.71
CA THR A 88 5.21 23.36 8.00
C THR A 88 5.97 23.96 6.82
N GLY A 89 5.99 23.28 5.68
CA GLY A 89 6.65 23.72 4.45
C GLY A 89 7.22 22.56 3.64
N PRO A 90 7.92 22.85 2.54
CA PRO A 90 8.54 21.84 1.69
C PRO A 90 9.42 20.88 2.48
N LYS A 91 9.28 19.58 2.21
CA LYS A 91 10.08 18.52 2.85
C LYS A 91 9.99 18.48 4.38
N SER A 92 8.92 19.04 4.96
CA SER A 92 8.80 19.09 6.43
C SER A 92 8.35 17.76 7.02
N VAL A 93 7.66 16.92 6.27
CA VAL A 93 7.16 15.62 6.72
C VAL A 93 7.90 14.51 5.99
N PRO A 94 8.77 13.76 6.67
CA PRO A 94 9.42 12.60 6.07
C PRO A 94 8.41 11.45 5.89
N VAL A 95 8.50 10.77 4.75
CA VAL A 95 7.83 9.50 4.47
C VAL A 95 8.80 8.39 4.81
N LEU A 96 8.38 7.46 5.67
CA LEU A 96 9.22 6.41 6.21
C LEU A 96 8.86 5.05 5.61
N ALA A 97 9.86 4.21 5.40
CA ALA A 97 9.64 2.80 5.07
C ALA A 97 9.04 2.10 6.30
N ILE A 98 7.88 1.45 6.12
CA ILE A 98 7.13 0.81 7.23
C ILE A 98 7.77 -0.49 7.72
N ALA A 99 8.61 -1.11 6.92
CA ALA A 99 9.36 -2.32 7.23
C ALA A 99 10.60 -2.42 6.35
N ASP A 100 11.50 -3.33 6.69
CA ASP A 100 12.59 -3.72 5.80
C ASP A 100 12.06 -4.18 4.45
N GLY A 101 12.81 -3.92 3.39
CA GLY A 101 12.41 -4.32 2.04
C GLY A 101 13.31 -3.77 0.95
N TYR A 102 12.76 -3.70 -0.24
CA TYR A 102 13.43 -3.16 -1.40
C TYR A 102 12.54 -2.16 -2.13
N LEU A 103 13.03 -0.95 -2.36
CA LEU A 103 12.42 -0.05 -3.33
C LEU A 103 12.56 -0.72 -4.71
N VAL A 104 11.42 -1.01 -5.35
CA VAL A 104 11.39 -1.74 -6.63
C VAL A 104 10.89 -0.89 -7.77
N LYS A 105 10.21 0.20 -7.47
CA LYS A 105 9.73 1.16 -8.46
C LYS A 105 9.73 2.56 -7.86
N LEU A 106 10.19 3.51 -8.67
CA LEU A 106 10.05 4.94 -8.41
C LEU A 106 9.51 5.59 -9.69
N LYS A 107 8.51 6.44 -9.56
CA LYS A 107 7.92 7.14 -10.71
C LYS A 107 7.66 8.60 -10.40
N ARG A 108 8.19 9.47 -11.24
CA ARG A 108 7.77 10.87 -11.32
C ARG A 108 6.47 10.92 -12.13
N ARG A 109 5.41 11.39 -11.52
CA ARG A 109 4.11 11.58 -12.17
C ARG A 109 4.00 13.01 -12.70
N PRO A 110 3.02 13.31 -13.56
CA PRO A 110 2.67 14.70 -13.86
C PRO A 110 2.38 15.47 -12.57
N ASP A 111 2.75 16.74 -12.53
CA ASP A 111 2.49 17.60 -11.38
C ASP A 111 0.99 17.60 -11.05
N ARG A 112 0.71 17.53 -9.76
CA ARG A 112 -0.63 17.63 -9.22
C ARG A 112 -0.83 19.04 -8.67
N GLU A 113 -1.73 19.79 -9.27
CA GLU A 113 -2.02 21.19 -8.88
C GLU A 113 -0.76 22.07 -8.79
N GLY A 114 0.19 21.84 -9.70
CA GLY A 114 1.46 22.56 -9.73
C GLY A 114 2.52 22.10 -8.76
N GLN A 115 2.24 21.04 -7.98
CA GLN A 115 3.21 20.44 -7.07
C GLN A 115 3.76 19.14 -7.66
N PRO A 116 5.02 18.81 -7.39
CA PRO A 116 5.59 17.52 -7.76
C PRO A 116 4.75 16.35 -7.23
N ASP A 117 4.66 15.30 -8.02
CA ASP A 117 3.92 14.10 -7.63
C ASP A 117 4.76 12.85 -7.90
N TRP A 118 5.05 12.11 -6.86
CA TRP A 118 5.84 10.90 -6.94
C TRP A 118 5.07 9.69 -6.42
N ARG A 119 5.45 8.53 -6.95
CA ARG A 119 5.02 7.22 -6.45
C ARG A 119 6.23 6.34 -6.23
N ALA A 120 6.23 5.63 -5.10
CA ALA A 120 7.15 4.53 -4.84
C ALA A 120 6.41 3.24 -4.55
N VAL A 121 7.09 2.12 -4.81
CA VAL A 121 6.66 0.78 -4.42
C VAL A 121 7.81 0.11 -3.72
N ILE A 122 7.56 -0.36 -2.51
CA ILE A 122 8.52 -1.12 -1.71
C ILE A 122 8.01 -2.55 -1.57
N GLU A 123 8.83 -3.50 -1.97
CA GLU A 123 8.62 -4.93 -1.79
C GLU A 123 9.14 -5.33 -0.40
N HIS A 124 8.26 -5.81 0.46
CA HIS A 124 8.61 -6.30 1.79
C HIS A 124 8.72 -7.82 1.84
N SER A 125 7.94 -8.50 1.01
CA SER A 125 7.97 -9.95 0.84
C SER A 125 7.56 -10.32 -0.58
N CYS A 126 7.55 -11.61 -0.91
CA CYS A 126 7.11 -12.08 -2.23
C CYS A 126 5.66 -11.67 -2.56
N SER A 127 4.84 -11.41 -1.57
CA SER A 127 3.42 -11.12 -1.74
C SER A 127 2.95 -9.80 -1.10
N LEU A 128 3.82 -9.11 -0.36
CA LEU A 128 3.45 -7.86 0.31
C LEU A 128 4.29 -6.70 -0.20
N PHE A 129 3.58 -5.67 -0.64
CA PHE A 129 4.13 -4.41 -1.16
C PHE A 129 3.44 -3.25 -0.48
N SER A 130 4.20 -2.21 -0.15
CA SER A 130 3.65 -0.91 0.20
C SER A 130 3.77 0.05 -0.98
N TRP A 131 2.74 0.88 -1.13
CA TRP A 131 2.66 1.88 -2.17
C TRP A 131 2.53 3.24 -1.52
N TYR A 132 3.38 4.15 -1.94
CA TYR A 132 3.39 5.53 -1.50
C TYR A 132 3.12 6.41 -2.71
N ILE A 133 2.18 7.33 -2.59
CA ILE A 133 1.78 8.21 -3.69
C ILE A 133 1.51 9.62 -3.13
N HIS A 134 1.60 10.63 -3.97
CA HIS A 134 1.34 12.03 -3.62
C HIS A 134 2.35 12.61 -2.64
N TRP A 135 3.60 12.30 -2.80
CA TRP A 135 4.71 12.92 -2.09
C TRP A 135 5.52 13.83 -3.03
N ASP A 136 6.15 14.82 -2.44
CA ASP A 136 6.78 15.93 -3.15
C ASP A 136 8.10 15.52 -3.78
N THR A 137 8.93 14.80 -3.05
CA THR A 137 10.25 14.42 -3.53
C THR A 137 10.77 13.15 -2.84
N PRO A 138 11.44 12.25 -3.58
CA PRO A 138 12.23 11.19 -2.97
C PRO A 138 13.34 11.75 -2.09
N SER A 139 13.82 10.94 -1.15
CA SER A 139 15.00 11.30 -0.37
C SER A 139 16.23 11.44 -1.26
N GLU A 140 17.16 12.27 -0.83
CA GLU A 140 18.39 12.48 -1.59
C GLU A 140 19.21 11.19 -1.74
N ALA A 141 19.18 10.33 -0.71
CA ALA A 141 19.83 9.02 -0.75
C ALA A 141 19.29 8.13 -1.86
N ILE A 142 17.98 8.21 -2.15
CA ILE A 142 17.37 7.50 -3.28
C ILE A 142 17.75 8.18 -4.60
N LEU A 143 17.61 9.51 -4.70
CA LEU A 143 17.88 10.25 -5.93
C LEU A 143 19.32 10.10 -6.42
N GLN A 144 20.28 9.91 -5.52
CA GLN A 144 21.69 9.68 -5.88
C GLN A 144 21.92 8.29 -6.52
N GLN A 145 21.02 7.34 -6.32
CA GLN A 145 21.18 5.95 -6.75
C GLN A 145 20.29 5.56 -7.91
N VAL A 146 19.30 6.38 -8.28
CA VAL A 146 18.35 6.07 -9.33
C VAL A 146 18.52 6.98 -10.54
N THR A 147 18.34 6.40 -11.72
CA THR A 147 18.24 7.15 -12.96
C THR A 147 16.90 6.83 -13.59
N LEU A 148 16.03 7.82 -13.71
CA LEU A 148 14.73 7.65 -14.34
C LEU A 148 14.89 7.48 -15.86
N ASP A 149 14.09 6.63 -16.44
CA ASP A 149 13.95 6.51 -17.89
C ASP A 149 13.19 7.70 -18.51
N SER A 150 12.99 7.66 -19.82
CA SER A 150 12.26 8.70 -20.56
C SER A 150 10.78 8.84 -20.17
N SER A 151 10.21 7.86 -19.50
CA SER A 151 8.84 7.89 -18.95
C SER A 151 8.79 8.45 -17.53
N GLY A 152 9.93 8.85 -16.98
CA GLY A 152 10.05 9.28 -15.58
C GLY A 152 9.95 8.13 -14.58
N THR A 153 10.27 6.90 -15.01
CA THR A 153 10.16 5.70 -14.17
C THR A 153 11.53 5.08 -13.95
N TRP A 154 11.75 4.54 -12.79
CA TRP A 154 12.86 3.65 -12.47
C TRP A 154 12.31 2.33 -11.95
N PHE A 155 12.89 1.24 -12.39
CA PHE A 155 12.70 -0.10 -11.85
C PHE A 155 14.06 -0.65 -11.42
N GLY A 156 14.08 -1.29 -10.28
CA GLY A 156 15.30 -1.90 -9.75
C GLY A 156 15.03 -2.65 -8.47
N ARG A 157 16.06 -2.81 -7.66
CA ARG A 157 15.97 -3.42 -6.34
C ARG A 157 16.97 -2.78 -5.41
N MET A 158 16.55 -1.71 -4.71
CA MET A 158 17.38 -0.98 -3.76
C MET A 158 16.95 -1.31 -2.34
N PRO A 159 17.84 -1.81 -1.47
CA PRO A 159 17.48 -2.13 -0.10
C PRO A 159 17.08 -0.88 0.67
N VAL A 160 16.03 -1.01 1.46
CA VAL A 160 15.56 0.00 2.44
C VAL A 160 15.32 -0.68 3.78
N LYS A 161 15.54 0.06 4.85
CA LYS A 161 15.30 -0.40 6.21
C LYS A 161 14.06 0.26 6.78
N SER A 162 13.41 -0.45 7.69
CA SER A 162 12.33 0.11 8.49
C SER A 162 12.76 1.44 9.12
N GLY A 163 11.94 2.48 8.93
CA GLY A 163 12.24 3.84 9.41
C GLY A 163 13.14 4.67 8.50
N ASP A 164 13.70 4.11 7.44
CA ASP A 164 14.45 4.93 6.47
C ASP A 164 13.51 5.97 5.82
N THR A 165 14.02 7.20 5.70
CA THR A 165 13.30 8.25 4.96
C THR A 165 13.39 7.96 3.47
N VAL A 166 12.26 7.58 2.88
CA VAL A 166 12.15 7.30 1.44
C VAL A 166 11.80 8.54 0.62
N GLY A 167 11.18 9.53 1.25
CA GLY A 167 10.81 10.78 0.60
C GLY A 167 10.23 11.79 1.58
N TYR A 168 9.57 12.80 1.03
CA TYR A 168 8.99 13.88 1.83
C TYR A 168 7.65 14.28 1.23
N VAL A 169 6.70 14.59 2.10
CA VAL A 169 5.45 15.25 1.73
C VAL A 169 5.74 16.74 1.56
N GLY A 170 5.20 17.31 0.48
CA GLY A 170 5.37 18.69 0.12
C GLY A 170 4.50 19.65 0.92
N GLU A 171 4.46 20.89 0.43
CA GLU A 171 3.51 21.86 0.96
C GLU A 171 2.08 21.37 0.75
N PRO A 172 1.20 21.60 1.72
CA PRO A 172 -0.21 21.29 1.54
C PRO A 172 -0.71 22.09 0.33
N LEU A 173 -1.34 21.40 -0.60
CA LEU A 173 -2.17 22.06 -1.61
C LEU A 173 -3.08 23.02 -0.84
N THR A 174 -3.34 24.18 -1.35
CA THR A 174 -3.95 25.37 -0.70
C THR A 174 -5.20 25.14 0.15
N HIS A 175 -5.61 23.91 0.36
CA HIS A 175 -6.66 23.44 1.26
C HIS A 175 -6.17 22.33 2.20
N GLN A 176 -5.19 22.67 3.03
CA GLN A 176 -4.98 22.03 4.33
C GLN A 176 -4.79 20.51 4.37
N GLN A 177 -3.78 19.93 3.78
CA GLN A 177 -3.31 18.64 4.31
C GLN A 177 -2.28 18.02 3.37
N ALA A 178 -1.13 17.71 3.92
CA ALA A 178 -0.20 16.80 3.26
C ALA A 178 -0.80 15.39 3.30
N ASP A 179 -1.15 14.84 2.14
CA ASP A 179 -1.70 13.51 2.02
C ASP A 179 -0.60 12.56 1.52
N THR A 180 -0.39 11.45 2.21
CA THR A 180 0.31 10.30 1.63
C THR A 180 -0.66 9.14 1.56
N ASP A 181 -0.78 8.55 0.38
CA ASP A 181 -1.46 7.28 0.21
C ASP A 181 -0.47 6.15 0.48
N SER A 182 -0.82 5.20 1.30
CA SER A 182 0.00 4.02 1.58
C SER A 182 -0.83 2.75 1.63
#